data_0f0f728de8c2eaa19cd81d51cec7eb43
#
_entry.id   0f0f728de8c2eaa19cd81d51cec7eb43
#
_cell.length_a   1.000
_cell.length_b   1.000
_cell.length_c   1.000
_cell.angle_alpha   90.00
_cell.angle_beta   90.00
_cell.angle_gamma   90.00
#
_symmetry.space_group_name_H-M   'P 1'
#
loop_
_entity.id
_entity.type
_entity.pdbx_description
1 polymer ?
#
loop_
_entity_poly.entity_id
_entity_poly.type
_entity_poly.pdbx_seq_one_letter_code
_entity_poly.pdbx_strand_id
1 'polypeptide(L)'
;FDNPEINRNDLRTILLNSLQNDTVIWDRKLVTLEPDKEKWTLTFEDKPSETADLVIIANGGMSKVRKFVTDTEVEETGTFNIQADIHQPEVNCPGFFQLCNGNRLMAAHQGNLLFANPNNNGALHFGISFKTSDEWKSKTLVDFQDRNSVVDFLLKKFSDWDERYKELIRVTSSFVGLATRIFPLGK
;
A
#
# COMPACT_ATOMS: atom_id res chain seq x y z
N PHE A 1 -18.31 18.90 3.02
CA PHE A 1 -18.15 17.62 3.72
C PHE A 1 -16.73 17.60 4.27
N ASP A 2 -16.63 17.78 5.61
CA ASP A 2 -15.38 17.49 6.30
C ASP A 2 -15.14 16.00 6.20
N ASN A 3 -14.09 15.63 5.49
CA ASN A 3 -13.65 14.25 5.36
C ASN A 3 -12.41 14.09 6.25
N PRO A 4 -12.61 13.84 7.57
CA PRO A 4 -11.50 13.78 8.50
C PRO A 4 -10.61 12.59 8.15
N GLU A 5 -9.31 12.84 8.18
CA GLU A 5 -8.30 11.83 7.90
C GLU A 5 -7.48 11.60 9.15
N ILE A 6 -7.06 10.36 9.28
CA ILE A 6 -6.10 9.97 10.31
C ILE A 6 -4.96 9.17 9.64
N ASN A 7 -3.74 9.44 10.06
CA ASN A 7 -2.62 8.60 9.67
C ASN A 7 -2.84 7.16 10.16
N ARG A 8 -2.51 6.18 9.34
CA ARG A 8 -2.73 4.76 9.65
C ARG A 8 -2.02 4.31 10.94
N ASN A 9 -0.82 4.82 11.21
CA ASN A 9 -0.08 4.50 12.43
C ASN A 9 -0.73 5.10 13.66
N ASP A 10 -1.26 6.33 13.55
CA ASP A 10 -1.97 6.99 14.64
C ASP A 10 -3.28 6.25 14.96
N LEU A 11 -4.04 5.87 13.93
CA LEU A 11 -5.23 5.04 14.09
C LEU A 11 -4.90 3.71 14.78
N ARG A 12 -3.84 3.03 14.34
CA ARG A 12 -3.37 1.78 14.97
C ARG A 12 -3.04 2.00 16.44
N THR A 13 -2.34 3.07 16.77
CA THR A 13 -1.97 3.41 18.16
C THR A 13 -3.20 3.66 19.01
N ILE A 14 -4.16 4.44 18.50
CA ILE A 14 -5.43 4.71 19.21
C ILE A 14 -6.18 3.41 19.47
N LEU A 15 -6.32 2.56 18.45
CA LEU A 15 -7.02 1.28 18.59
C LEU A 15 -6.31 0.35 19.59
N LEU A 16 -4.99 0.25 19.54
CA LEU A 16 -4.23 -0.57 20.50
C LEU A 16 -4.39 -0.05 21.93
N ASN A 17 -4.35 1.26 22.14
CA ASN A 17 -4.50 1.86 23.45
C ASN A 17 -5.94 1.75 24.02
N SER A 18 -6.93 1.46 23.18
CA SER A 18 -8.31 1.24 23.61
C SER A 18 -8.59 -0.20 24.09
N LEU A 19 -7.66 -1.12 23.86
CA LEU A 19 -7.81 -2.51 24.26
C LEU A 19 -7.44 -2.71 25.73
N GLN A 20 -8.03 -3.75 26.34
CA GLN A 20 -7.62 -4.20 27.67
C GLN A 20 -6.20 -4.77 27.63
N ASN A 21 -5.52 -4.74 28.77
CA ASN A 21 -4.22 -5.38 28.91
C ASN A 21 -4.31 -6.85 28.49
N ASP A 22 -3.25 -7.34 27.89
CA ASP A 22 -3.12 -8.74 27.43
C ASP A 22 -4.09 -9.19 26.33
N THR A 23 -4.89 -8.26 25.74
CA THR A 23 -5.73 -8.58 24.57
C THR A 23 -4.89 -8.87 23.34
N VAL A 24 -3.76 -8.20 23.17
CA VAL A 24 -2.85 -8.38 22.02
C VAL A 24 -1.64 -9.22 22.46
N ILE A 25 -1.47 -10.36 21.81
CA ILE A 25 -0.30 -11.20 22.00
C ILE A 25 0.60 -11.05 20.79
N TRP A 26 1.76 -10.46 20.99
CA TRP A 26 2.75 -10.23 19.95
C TRP A 26 3.61 -11.46 19.70
N ASP A 27 4.37 -11.41 18.59
CA ASP A 27 5.32 -12.47 18.23
C ASP A 27 4.65 -13.86 18.07
N ARG A 28 3.45 -13.85 17.45
CA ARG A 28 2.66 -15.03 17.12
C ARG A 28 2.47 -15.11 15.61
N LYS A 29 3.48 -15.58 14.88
CA LYS A 29 3.39 -15.79 13.43
C LYS A 29 2.63 -17.08 13.16
N LEU A 30 1.39 -16.96 12.67
CA LEU A 30 0.54 -18.10 12.34
C LEU A 30 1.12 -18.87 11.14
N VAL A 31 1.29 -20.18 11.30
CA VAL A 31 1.79 -21.11 10.27
C VAL A 31 0.65 -21.93 9.69
N THR A 32 -0.15 -22.58 10.55
CA THR A 32 -1.32 -23.35 10.11
C THR A 32 -2.55 -23.04 10.96
N LEU A 33 -3.69 -23.32 10.39
CA LEU A 33 -5.01 -23.22 11.02
C LEU A 33 -5.77 -24.49 10.63
N GLU A 34 -6.12 -25.32 11.60
CA GLU A 34 -6.74 -26.61 11.36
C GLU A 34 -8.00 -26.76 12.21
N PRO A 35 -9.09 -27.33 11.66
CA PRO A 35 -10.26 -27.65 12.45
C PRO A 35 -9.95 -28.84 13.39
N ASP A 36 -10.35 -28.71 14.66
CA ASP A 36 -10.27 -29.78 15.65
C ASP A 36 -11.63 -29.89 16.36
N LYS A 37 -12.48 -30.83 15.89
CA LYS A 37 -13.88 -31.02 16.34
C LYS A 37 -14.69 -29.71 16.18
N GLU A 38 -15.05 -29.07 17.29
CA GLU A 38 -15.81 -27.82 17.32
C GLU A 38 -14.91 -26.58 17.50
N LYS A 39 -13.58 -26.72 17.46
CA LYS A 39 -12.60 -25.67 17.68
C LYS A 39 -11.64 -25.57 16.51
N TRP A 40 -10.80 -24.57 16.58
CA TRP A 40 -9.69 -24.35 15.67
C TRP A 40 -8.37 -24.47 16.41
N THR A 41 -7.43 -25.21 15.86
CA THR A 41 -6.04 -25.24 16.35
C THR A 41 -5.20 -24.30 15.51
N LEU A 42 -4.55 -23.34 16.19
CA LEU A 42 -3.64 -22.36 15.60
C LEU A 42 -2.20 -22.79 15.93
N THR A 43 -1.41 -23.03 14.90
CA THR A 43 0.02 -23.35 15.07
C THR A 43 0.85 -22.13 14.72
N PHE A 44 1.74 -21.74 15.61
CA PHE A 44 2.63 -20.59 15.46
C PHE A 44 4.08 -21.04 15.24
N GLU A 45 4.87 -20.20 14.54
CA GLU A 45 6.30 -20.42 14.36
C GLU A 45 7.00 -20.29 15.72
N ASP A 46 7.74 -21.34 16.12
CA ASP A 46 8.53 -21.38 17.35
C ASP A 46 7.77 -21.04 18.65
N LYS A 47 6.47 -21.22 18.67
CA LYS A 47 5.59 -20.99 19.83
C LYS A 47 4.61 -22.14 20.01
N PRO A 48 4.09 -22.35 21.23
CA PRO A 48 3.04 -23.34 21.47
C PRO A 48 1.80 -23.06 20.62
N SER A 49 1.13 -24.15 20.20
CA SER A 49 -0.17 -24.05 19.55
C SER A 49 -1.24 -23.63 20.54
N GLU A 50 -2.25 -22.92 20.04
CA GLU A 50 -3.41 -22.47 20.81
C GLU A 50 -4.70 -22.99 20.16
N THR A 51 -5.78 -23.02 20.93
CA THR A 51 -7.11 -23.39 20.42
C THR A 51 -8.09 -22.24 20.58
N ALA A 52 -9.01 -22.09 19.63
CA ALA A 52 -10.04 -21.05 19.66
C ALA A 52 -11.39 -21.61 19.14
N ASP A 53 -12.49 -21.12 19.70
CA ASP A 53 -13.84 -21.44 19.22
C ASP A 53 -14.17 -20.70 17.93
N LEU A 54 -13.61 -19.49 17.74
CA LEU A 54 -13.79 -18.64 16.57
C LEU A 54 -12.46 -18.01 16.19
N VAL A 55 -12.16 -17.98 14.90
CA VAL A 55 -10.97 -17.32 14.35
C VAL A 55 -11.37 -16.32 13.29
N ILE A 56 -10.94 -15.06 13.46
CA ILE A 56 -11.12 -13.99 12.46
C ILE A 56 -9.79 -13.74 11.76
N ILE A 57 -9.72 -14.01 10.45
CA ILE A 57 -8.52 -13.82 9.64
C ILE A 57 -8.51 -12.41 9.07
N ALA A 58 -7.69 -11.53 9.66
CA ALA A 58 -7.56 -10.13 9.26
C ALA A 58 -6.12 -9.75 8.85
N ASN A 59 -5.31 -10.71 8.40
CA ASN A 59 -3.89 -10.55 8.10
C ASN A 59 -3.60 -10.13 6.64
N GLY A 60 -4.61 -9.58 5.95
CA GLY A 60 -4.47 -8.90 4.66
C GLY A 60 -4.65 -9.79 3.42
N GLY A 61 -4.58 -9.13 2.27
CA GLY A 61 -4.88 -9.72 0.96
C GLY A 61 -3.96 -10.89 0.56
N MET A 62 -2.75 -11.00 1.12
CA MET A 62 -1.80 -12.08 0.84
C MET A 62 -1.76 -13.15 1.94
N SER A 63 -2.85 -13.30 2.68
CA SER A 63 -2.97 -14.28 3.75
C SER A 63 -2.71 -15.71 3.28
N LYS A 64 -1.74 -16.38 3.87
CA LYS A 64 -1.43 -17.77 3.58
C LYS A 64 -2.48 -18.74 4.14
N VAL A 65 -3.25 -18.28 5.14
CA VAL A 65 -4.30 -19.09 5.79
C VAL A 65 -5.69 -18.88 5.17
N ARG A 66 -5.81 -18.02 4.13
CA ARG A 66 -7.08 -17.80 3.43
C ARG A 66 -7.71 -19.09 2.91
N LYS A 67 -6.90 -20.00 2.40
CA LYS A 67 -7.34 -21.30 1.86
C LYS A 67 -8.19 -22.14 2.85
N PHE A 68 -8.13 -21.83 4.14
CA PHE A 68 -8.97 -22.52 5.15
C PHE A 68 -10.38 -21.92 5.27
N VAL A 69 -10.64 -20.77 4.65
CA VAL A 69 -11.95 -20.10 4.70
C VAL A 69 -12.58 -19.90 3.33
N THR A 70 -11.78 -19.90 2.25
CA THR A 70 -12.29 -19.75 0.89
C THR A 70 -11.29 -20.26 -0.14
N ASP A 71 -11.82 -20.80 -1.23
CA ASP A 71 -11.05 -21.20 -2.41
C ASP A 71 -10.83 -20.04 -3.39
N THR A 72 -11.39 -18.86 -3.10
CA THR A 72 -11.24 -17.69 -3.97
C THR A 72 -9.81 -17.22 -3.98
N GLU A 73 -9.21 -17.16 -5.16
CA GLU A 73 -7.86 -16.65 -5.36
C GLU A 73 -7.83 -15.14 -5.57
N VAL A 74 -6.67 -14.55 -5.29
CA VAL A 74 -6.42 -13.14 -5.55
C VAL A 74 -6.05 -12.95 -7.00
N GLU A 75 -6.71 -12.01 -7.67
CA GLU A 75 -6.44 -11.65 -9.07
C GLU A 75 -5.72 -10.30 -9.18
N GLU A 76 -4.84 -10.16 -10.16
CA GLU A 76 -4.25 -8.87 -10.48
C GLU A 76 -5.22 -8.06 -11.35
N THR A 77 -5.38 -6.77 -11.00
CA THR A 77 -6.29 -5.87 -11.74
C THR A 77 -5.72 -5.36 -13.06
N GLY A 78 -4.44 -5.64 -13.34
CA GLY A 78 -3.71 -5.04 -14.45
C GLY A 78 -3.36 -3.57 -14.21
N THR A 79 -3.41 -3.10 -12.97
CA THR A 79 -2.98 -1.76 -12.55
C THR A 79 -1.76 -1.87 -11.65
N PHE A 80 -0.82 -0.95 -11.82
CA PHE A 80 0.36 -0.86 -10.98
C PHE A 80 0.43 0.51 -10.30
N ASN A 81 0.86 0.53 -9.05
CA ASN A 81 1.05 1.73 -8.25
C ASN A 81 2.52 1.90 -7.92
N ILE A 82 3.02 3.12 -8.08
CA ILE A 82 4.32 3.56 -7.58
C ILE A 82 4.07 4.64 -6.54
N GLN A 83 4.56 4.46 -5.32
CA GLN A 83 4.34 5.36 -4.19
C GLN A 83 5.66 5.85 -3.62
N ALA A 84 5.65 7.06 -3.07
CA ALA A 84 6.79 7.64 -2.39
C ALA A 84 6.38 8.74 -1.40
N ASP A 85 7.30 9.06 -0.50
CA ASP A 85 7.19 10.17 0.44
C ASP A 85 8.31 11.18 0.20
N ILE A 86 7.98 12.47 0.27
CA ILE A 86 8.94 13.58 0.19
C ILE A 86 8.90 14.33 1.52
N HIS A 87 9.99 14.29 2.25
CA HIS A 87 10.16 15.08 3.47
C HIS A 87 10.45 16.54 3.15
N GLN A 88 9.98 17.46 4.00
CA GLN A 88 10.13 18.91 3.80
C GLN A 88 9.70 19.34 2.38
N PRO A 89 8.45 19.03 1.96
CA PRO A 89 8.02 19.25 0.58
C PRO A 89 8.06 20.73 0.18
N GLU A 90 7.91 21.65 1.13
CA GLU A 90 8.03 23.12 0.93
C GLU A 90 9.43 23.55 0.46
N VAL A 91 10.46 22.75 0.75
CA VAL A 91 11.85 22.98 0.36
C VAL A 91 12.22 22.15 -0.86
N ASN A 92 11.85 20.86 -0.85
CA ASN A 92 12.31 19.91 -1.87
C ASN A 92 11.48 19.91 -3.14
N CYS A 93 10.17 20.24 -3.08
CA CYS A 93 9.30 20.34 -4.25
C CYS A 93 8.32 21.53 -4.12
N PRO A 94 8.83 22.78 -3.98
CA PRO A 94 8.01 23.96 -3.68
C PRO A 94 6.93 24.21 -4.73
N GLY A 95 7.22 23.99 -6.00
CA GLY A 95 6.27 24.21 -7.08
C GLY A 95 5.06 23.28 -6.99
N PHE A 96 5.28 22.01 -6.73
CA PHE A 96 4.18 21.06 -6.54
C PHE A 96 3.48 21.26 -5.18
N PHE A 97 4.22 21.54 -4.13
CA PHE A 97 3.65 21.79 -2.81
C PHE A 97 2.68 22.99 -2.82
N GLN A 98 3.05 24.08 -3.51
CA GLN A 98 2.16 25.20 -3.75
C GLN A 98 0.91 24.82 -4.56
N LEU A 99 1.06 23.94 -5.56
CA LEU A 99 -0.07 23.47 -6.37
C LEU A 99 -1.11 22.72 -5.50
N CYS A 100 -0.68 21.99 -4.48
CA CYS A 100 -1.57 21.33 -3.54
C CYS A 100 -2.37 22.33 -2.69
N ASN A 101 -1.82 23.51 -2.41
CA ASN A 101 -2.45 24.54 -1.58
C ASN A 101 -3.04 24.00 -0.27
N GLY A 102 -2.28 23.15 0.42
CA GLY A 102 -2.69 22.52 1.68
C GLY A 102 -3.75 21.40 1.54
N ASN A 103 -4.22 21.11 0.34
CA ASN A 103 -5.24 20.11 0.06
C ASN A 103 -4.64 18.91 -0.67
N ARG A 104 -5.38 17.80 -0.66
CA ARG A 104 -5.07 16.69 -1.55
C ARG A 104 -5.23 17.10 -3.01
N LEU A 105 -4.33 16.60 -3.83
CA LEU A 105 -4.37 16.78 -5.26
C LEU A 105 -4.57 15.42 -5.94
N MET A 106 -5.44 15.40 -6.94
CA MET A 106 -5.61 14.26 -7.83
C MET A 106 -5.62 14.79 -9.27
N ALA A 107 -4.78 14.20 -10.11
CA ALA A 107 -4.69 14.54 -11.53
C ALA A 107 -4.68 13.26 -12.36
N ALA A 108 -5.44 13.26 -13.46
CA ALA A 108 -5.52 12.13 -14.36
C ALA A 108 -5.31 12.58 -15.80
N HIS A 109 -4.46 11.88 -16.54
CA HIS A 109 -4.23 12.13 -17.96
C HIS A 109 -3.72 10.86 -18.66
N GLN A 110 -4.29 10.54 -19.83
CA GLN A 110 -3.89 9.41 -20.68
C GLN A 110 -3.75 8.08 -19.94
N GLY A 111 -4.69 7.78 -19.04
CA GLY A 111 -4.70 6.52 -18.27
C GLY A 111 -3.70 6.46 -17.12
N ASN A 112 -2.99 7.56 -16.84
CA ASN A 112 -2.18 7.73 -15.65
C ASN A 112 -2.95 8.57 -14.63
N LEU A 113 -2.86 8.18 -13.37
CA LEU A 113 -3.44 8.89 -12.23
C LEU A 113 -2.31 9.21 -11.26
N LEU A 114 -2.20 10.48 -10.87
CA LEU A 114 -1.35 10.90 -9.77
C LEU A 114 -2.25 11.40 -8.63
N PHE A 115 -2.00 10.95 -7.44
CA PHE A 115 -2.59 11.48 -6.21
C PHE A 115 -1.48 11.95 -5.27
N ALA A 116 -1.74 13.00 -4.51
CA ALA A 116 -0.82 13.50 -3.50
C ALA A 116 -1.58 14.00 -2.27
N ASN A 117 -1.01 13.72 -1.11
CA ASN A 117 -1.42 14.25 0.18
C ASN A 117 -0.24 15.03 0.78
N PRO A 118 -0.28 16.38 0.82
CA PRO A 118 0.81 17.20 1.31
C PRO A 118 0.98 17.17 2.83
N ASN A 119 0.01 16.63 3.57
CA ASN A 119 -0.06 16.68 5.03
C ASN A 119 0.01 15.28 5.66
N ASN A 120 1.01 14.49 5.31
CA ASN A 120 1.23 13.16 5.87
C ASN A 120 2.36 13.17 6.90
N ASN A 121 2.08 13.61 8.13
CA ASN A 121 3.06 13.66 9.25
C ASN A 121 4.38 14.40 8.88
N GLY A 122 4.27 15.57 8.28
CA GLY A 122 5.43 16.38 7.86
C GLY A 122 6.07 15.94 6.55
N ALA A 123 5.46 14.99 5.84
CA ALA A 123 5.85 14.58 4.50
C ALA A 123 4.71 14.79 3.50
N LEU A 124 5.05 14.92 2.24
CA LEU A 124 4.11 14.80 1.14
C LEU A 124 4.14 13.35 0.66
N HIS A 125 3.02 12.66 0.81
CA HIS A 125 2.83 11.33 0.23
C HIS A 125 2.23 11.46 -1.17
N PHE A 126 2.78 10.77 -2.15
CA PHE A 126 2.17 10.69 -3.47
C PHE A 126 2.21 9.26 -4.04
N GLY A 127 1.30 9.02 -4.96
CA GLY A 127 1.25 7.79 -5.70
C GLY A 127 0.84 8.00 -7.15
N ILE A 128 1.39 7.17 -8.01
CA ILE A 128 1.14 7.14 -9.43
C ILE A 128 0.56 5.78 -9.78
N SER A 129 -0.65 5.77 -10.35
CA SER A 129 -1.34 4.58 -10.83
C SER A 129 -1.41 4.57 -12.34
N PHE A 130 -1.16 3.43 -12.96
CA PHE A 130 -1.31 3.24 -14.41
C PHE A 130 -1.66 1.79 -14.75
N LYS A 131 -2.29 1.59 -15.92
CA LYS A 131 -2.50 0.25 -16.45
C LYS A 131 -1.18 -0.36 -16.95
N THR A 132 -0.96 -1.63 -16.61
CA THR A 132 0.16 -2.40 -17.10
C THR A 132 -0.12 -2.94 -18.49
N SER A 133 0.91 -2.98 -19.36
CA SER A 133 0.88 -3.69 -20.65
C SER A 133 1.31 -5.15 -20.46
N ASP A 134 1.11 -5.96 -21.49
CA ASP A 134 1.64 -7.33 -21.51
C ASP A 134 3.17 -7.35 -21.45
N GLU A 135 3.82 -6.33 -22.02
CA GLU A 135 5.26 -6.15 -21.92
C GLU A 135 5.72 -5.88 -20.48
N TRP A 136 4.95 -5.13 -19.69
CA TRP A 136 5.19 -4.91 -18.27
C TRP A 136 5.19 -6.22 -17.48
N LYS A 137 4.26 -7.12 -17.80
CA LYS A 137 4.14 -8.43 -17.15
C LYS A 137 5.26 -9.41 -17.54
N SER A 138 5.77 -9.31 -18.78
CA SER A 138 6.75 -10.23 -19.33
C SER A 138 8.21 -9.83 -19.11
N LYS A 139 8.47 -8.55 -18.82
CA LYS A 139 9.82 -7.99 -18.65
C LYS A 139 9.86 -7.14 -17.39
N THR A 140 10.98 -7.19 -16.67
CA THR A 140 11.29 -6.22 -15.61
C THR A 140 11.68 -4.90 -16.29
N LEU A 141 10.68 -4.07 -16.60
CA LEU A 141 10.90 -2.77 -17.26
C LEU A 141 11.48 -1.71 -16.32
N VAL A 142 11.36 -1.92 -15.00
CA VAL A 142 11.81 -0.98 -13.97
C VAL A 142 12.43 -1.77 -12.83
N ASP A 143 13.65 -1.42 -12.49
CA ASP A 143 14.31 -1.92 -11.28
C ASP A 143 14.02 -0.98 -10.12
N PHE A 144 13.22 -1.45 -9.16
CA PHE A 144 12.87 -0.68 -7.95
C PHE A 144 14.00 -0.60 -6.93
N GLN A 145 15.10 -1.35 -7.10
CA GLN A 145 16.31 -1.20 -6.31
C GLN A 145 17.21 -0.08 -6.86
N ASP A 146 17.03 0.27 -8.13
CA ASP A 146 17.71 1.42 -8.76
C ASP A 146 16.74 2.60 -8.89
N ARG A 147 16.94 3.60 -8.04
CA ARG A 147 16.16 4.86 -8.08
C ARG A 147 16.13 5.49 -9.48
N ASN A 148 17.26 5.49 -10.19
CA ASN A 148 17.34 6.13 -11.50
C ASN A 148 16.52 5.41 -12.54
N SER A 149 16.47 4.08 -12.50
CA SER A 149 15.57 3.28 -13.34
C SER A 149 14.11 3.70 -13.18
N VAL A 150 13.65 3.93 -11.95
CA VAL A 150 12.28 4.39 -11.67
C VAL A 150 12.05 5.82 -12.15
N VAL A 151 13.00 6.73 -11.88
CA VAL A 151 12.92 8.13 -12.29
C VAL A 151 12.82 8.25 -13.80
N ASP A 152 13.69 7.58 -14.55
CA ASP A 152 13.73 7.63 -16.02
C ASP A 152 12.42 7.09 -16.62
N PHE A 153 11.92 5.98 -16.08
CA PHE A 153 10.63 5.42 -16.47
C PHE A 153 9.50 6.41 -16.25
N LEU A 154 9.41 7.00 -15.05
CA LEU A 154 8.34 7.93 -14.72
C LEU A 154 8.44 9.23 -15.51
N LEU A 155 9.63 9.82 -15.68
CA LEU A 155 9.81 11.03 -16.49
C LEU A 155 9.42 10.81 -17.94
N LYS A 156 9.71 9.64 -18.51
CA LYS A 156 9.26 9.27 -19.86
C LYS A 156 7.74 9.15 -19.91
N LYS A 157 7.13 8.51 -18.90
CA LYS A 157 5.69 8.29 -18.84
C LYS A 157 4.90 9.60 -18.61
N PHE A 158 5.50 10.57 -17.93
CA PHE A 158 4.95 11.88 -17.61
C PHE A 158 5.56 13.00 -18.49
N SER A 159 6.08 12.66 -19.68
CA SER A 159 6.79 13.62 -20.54
C SER A 159 5.98 14.86 -20.92
N ASP A 160 4.68 14.69 -21.10
CA ASP A 160 3.70 15.71 -21.50
C ASP A 160 3.00 16.41 -20.32
N TRP A 161 3.35 16.04 -19.08
CA TRP A 161 2.81 16.70 -17.90
C TRP A 161 3.59 17.96 -17.54
N ASP A 162 2.96 18.88 -16.81
CA ASP A 162 3.58 20.11 -16.29
C ASP A 162 4.83 19.78 -15.44
N GLU A 163 5.83 20.65 -15.49
CA GLU A 163 7.10 20.45 -14.79
C GLU A 163 6.96 20.30 -13.28
N ARG A 164 5.95 20.89 -12.67
CA ARG A 164 5.66 20.75 -11.23
C ARG A 164 5.38 19.29 -10.84
N TYR A 165 4.72 18.51 -11.69
CA TYR A 165 4.53 17.07 -11.44
C TYR A 165 5.83 16.27 -11.57
N LYS A 166 6.70 16.66 -12.51
CA LYS A 166 8.00 16.02 -12.71
C LYS A 166 8.99 16.37 -11.59
N GLU A 167 8.79 17.50 -10.93
CA GLU A 167 9.55 17.89 -9.73
C GLU A 167 9.47 16.81 -8.65
N LEU A 168 8.27 16.27 -8.34
CA LEU A 168 8.09 15.16 -7.40
C LEU A 168 8.98 13.97 -7.74
N ILE A 169 8.98 13.56 -9.01
CA ILE A 169 9.72 12.39 -9.48
C ILE A 169 11.22 12.59 -9.29
N ARG A 170 11.73 13.80 -9.64
CA ARG A 170 13.16 14.10 -9.59
C ARG A 170 13.74 14.15 -8.18
N VAL A 171 12.96 14.65 -7.20
CA VAL A 171 13.44 14.83 -5.82
C VAL A 171 13.24 13.61 -4.94
N THR A 172 12.44 12.65 -5.38
CA THR A 172 12.15 11.43 -4.62
C THR A 172 13.40 10.58 -4.44
N SER A 173 13.69 10.20 -3.20
CA SER A 173 14.85 9.40 -2.85
C SER A 173 14.63 7.89 -3.03
N SER A 174 13.41 7.41 -2.82
CA SER A 174 13.05 6.00 -2.95
C SER A 174 11.60 5.83 -3.35
N PHE A 175 11.32 4.73 -4.05
CA PHE A 175 9.99 4.41 -4.54
C PHE A 175 9.58 3.00 -4.11
N VAL A 176 8.29 2.81 -3.89
CA VAL A 176 7.68 1.50 -3.63
C VAL A 176 6.73 1.16 -4.77
N GLY A 177 6.98 0.05 -5.44
CA GLY A 177 6.11 -0.48 -6.50
C GLY A 177 5.16 -1.54 -5.99
N LEU A 178 3.88 -1.44 -6.33
CA LEU A 178 2.82 -2.33 -5.87
C LEU A 178 1.89 -2.71 -7.02
N ALA A 179 1.81 -4.00 -7.34
CA ALA A 179 0.75 -4.52 -8.20
C ALA A 179 -0.59 -4.43 -7.46
N THR A 180 -1.59 -3.85 -8.11
CA THR A 180 -2.94 -3.76 -7.54
C THR A 180 -3.64 -5.10 -7.71
N ARG A 181 -4.23 -5.58 -6.62
CA ARG A 181 -4.92 -6.86 -6.58
C ARG A 181 -6.34 -6.69 -6.11
N ILE A 182 -7.21 -7.56 -6.59
CA ILE A 182 -8.60 -7.66 -6.18
C ILE A 182 -8.87 -9.06 -5.63
N PHE A 183 -9.74 -9.11 -4.66
CA PHE A 183 -10.35 -10.33 -4.19
C PHE A 183 -11.75 -10.39 -4.82
N PRO A 184 -11.95 -11.20 -5.87
CA PRO A 184 -13.23 -11.23 -6.53
C PRO A 184 -14.31 -11.69 -5.56
N LEU A 185 -15.42 -10.97 -5.54
CA LEU A 185 -16.61 -11.43 -4.83
C LEU A 185 -17.04 -12.75 -5.49
N GLY A 186 -17.23 -13.79 -4.67
CA GLY A 186 -17.64 -15.10 -5.17
C GLY A 186 -18.81 -15.00 -6.13
N LYS A 187 -18.73 -15.73 -7.23
CA LYS A 187 -19.83 -15.89 -8.18
C LYS A 187 -20.89 -16.82 -7.58
#